data_463ac63915643fa0e4b535e0e91855b3
#
_entry.id   463ac63915643fa0e4b535e0e91855b3
#
_cell.length_a   1.000
_cell.length_b   1.000
_cell.length_c   1.000
_cell.angle_alpha   90.00
_cell.angle_beta   90.00
_cell.angle_gamma   90.00
#
_symmetry.space_group_name_H-M   'P 1'
#
loop_
_entity.id
_entity.type
_entity.pdbx_description
1 polymer ?
#
loop_
_entity_poly.entity_id
_entity_poly.type
_entity_poly.pdbx_seq_one_letter_code
_entity_poly.pdbx_strand_id
1 'polypeptide(L)'
;QGTIDDIYDTVCVSMPPGTGKAQPLYSKVLTPDGFVEMGSIKVGDKVISGNGNVAKVLGVYPQGEKDIYEITLDDGSKCRCSDEHLWKVQTIEDRKSGKYRIVDLKSMVNNYRRNLQSNYSIDYIPKINFSEKKLEIHPYLLGYLLGDGCFKTKNIGFATADIEIVEKIKKILPDNHEVVKDAKYNYRIKSNNGSGRGHKGILRLSLENLGLFGLSSHNKFIPDMYLYSDHESRIELLRGLLDSDGSVCSNGTAAEFTSISKKLASDVADIVHSLGGYASVNTKKISRREKENEKTYLNVKNYGATR
;
A
#
# COMPACT_ATOMS: atom_id res chain seq x y z
N GLN A 1 -10.96 11.81 25.89
CA GLN A 1 -10.53 11.01 27.05
C GLN A 1 -9.73 9.84 26.47
N GLY A 2 -8.38 9.94 26.50
CA GLY A 2 -7.50 8.83 26.14
C GLY A 2 -7.43 7.87 27.31
N THR A 3 -7.80 6.61 27.10
CA THR A 3 -7.57 5.55 28.05
C THR A 3 -6.07 5.21 28.04
N ILE A 4 -5.45 5.29 29.21
CA ILE A 4 -4.10 4.77 29.46
C ILE A 4 -4.31 3.28 29.71
N ASP A 5 -4.15 2.48 28.68
CA ASP A 5 -4.20 1.02 28.82
C ASP A 5 -2.93 0.47 28.21
N ASP A 6 -2.06 -0.10 28.98
CA ASP A 6 -0.87 -0.89 28.67
C ASP A 6 0.49 -0.18 28.80
N ILE A 7 1.31 -0.76 29.66
CA ILE A 7 2.74 -0.49 29.79
C ILE A 7 3.47 -1.39 28.80
N TYR A 8 4.24 -0.81 27.88
CA TYR A 8 4.96 -1.55 26.86
C TYR A 8 6.46 -1.23 26.87
N ASP A 9 7.27 -2.23 26.57
CA ASP A 9 8.69 -2.02 26.27
C ASP A 9 8.83 -1.15 25.00
N THR A 10 9.61 -0.11 25.08
CA THR A 10 9.81 0.84 23.98
C THR A 10 11.27 0.92 23.54
N VAL A 11 11.48 1.13 22.26
CA VAL A 11 12.82 1.31 21.66
C VAL A 11 12.89 2.65 20.94
N CYS A 12 14.01 3.34 21.09
CA CYS A 12 14.35 4.52 20.32
C CYS A 12 15.35 4.13 19.23
N VAL A 13 14.99 4.36 17.97
CA VAL A 13 15.90 4.19 16.84
C VAL A 13 16.47 5.57 16.50
N SER A 14 17.80 5.73 16.60
CA SER A 14 18.46 6.97 16.20
C SER A 14 18.53 7.04 14.68
N MET A 15 17.77 7.97 14.14
CA MET A 15 17.78 8.37 12.74
C MET A 15 18.10 9.86 12.63
N PRO A 16 18.32 10.42 11.43
CA PRO A 16 18.54 11.88 11.26
C PRO A 16 17.48 12.73 11.96
N PRO A 17 17.77 13.99 12.31
CA PRO A 17 16.87 14.87 13.05
C PRO A 17 15.45 14.89 12.44
N GLY A 18 14.45 14.61 13.29
CA GLY A 18 13.03 14.59 12.89
C GLY A 18 12.40 13.20 12.82
N THR A 19 13.14 12.13 13.11
CA THR A 19 12.63 10.77 13.21
C THR A 19 12.53 10.33 14.65
N GLY A 20 11.34 9.88 15.00
CA GLY A 20 10.78 9.67 16.30
C GLY A 20 11.58 8.90 17.34
N LYS A 21 11.32 9.26 18.60
CA LYS A 21 11.80 8.55 19.79
C LYS A 21 10.63 7.78 20.40
N ALA A 22 10.93 6.59 20.95
CA ALA A 22 10.02 5.79 21.79
C ALA A 22 8.65 5.44 21.15
N GLN A 23 8.67 4.37 20.37
CA GLN A 23 7.47 3.65 19.94
C GLN A 23 7.46 2.24 20.51
N PRO A 24 6.28 1.60 20.67
CA PRO A 24 6.20 0.22 21.10
C PRO A 24 7.01 -0.75 20.22
N LEU A 25 7.53 -1.82 20.80
CA LEU A 25 8.34 -2.80 20.07
C LEU A 25 7.60 -3.46 18.89
N TYR A 26 6.28 -3.56 18.98
CA TYR A 26 5.42 -4.08 17.91
C TYR A 26 5.09 -3.07 16.82
N SER A 27 5.44 -1.79 16.98
CA SER A 27 5.23 -0.77 15.94
C SER A 27 5.98 -1.14 14.68
N LYS A 28 5.34 -0.89 13.52
CA LYS A 28 5.91 -1.26 12.23
C LYS A 28 6.84 -0.17 11.71
N VAL A 29 8.02 -0.59 11.28
CA VAL A 29 9.03 0.25 10.62
C VAL A 29 9.16 -0.20 9.19
N LEU A 30 9.09 0.73 8.25
CA LEU A 30 9.25 0.44 6.84
C LEU A 30 10.74 0.29 6.49
N THR A 31 11.09 -0.84 5.92
CA THR A 31 12.41 -1.16 5.36
C THR A 31 12.34 -1.23 3.82
N PRO A 32 13.47 -1.33 3.11
CA PRO A 32 13.45 -1.56 1.66
C PRO A 32 12.72 -2.84 1.22
N ASP A 33 12.57 -3.81 2.12
CA ASP A 33 11.96 -5.11 1.83
C ASP A 33 10.57 -5.28 2.45
N GLY A 34 10.04 -4.25 3.12
CA GLY A 34 8.73 -4.25 3.73
C GLY A 34 8.73 -3.85 5.19
N PHE A 35 7.57 -3.98 5.83
CA PHE A 35 7.40 -3.62 7.24
C PHE A 35 7.95 -4.70 8.17
N VAL A 36 8.76 -4.28 9.15
CA VAL A 36 9.25 -5.10 10.25
C VAL A 36 8.86 -4.48 11.58
N GLU A 37 8.92 -5.24 12.67
CA GLU A 37 8.66 -4.71 14.00
C GLU A 37 9.84 -3.88 14.51
N MET A 38 9.55 -2.78 15.19
CA MET A 38 10.56 -1.89 15.80
C MET A 38 11.53 -2.69 16.68
N GLY A 39 11.03 -3.64 17.46
CA GLY A 39 11.83 -4.49 18.35
C GLY A 39 12.83 -5.41 17.63
N SER A 40 12.66 -5.65 16.33
CA SER A 40 13.58 -6.47 15.52
C SER A 40 14.71 -5.67 14.87
N ILE A 41 14.62 -4.33 14.88
CA ILE A 41 15.60 -3.44 14.23
C ILE A 41 16.94 -3.47 14.98
N LYS A 42 18.02 -3.53 14.22
CA LYS A 42 19.41 -3.54 14.73
C LYS A 42 20.21 -2.41 14.10
N VAL A 43 21.30 -2.05 14.79
CA VAL A 43 22.30 -1.11 14.25
C VAL A 43 22.85 -1.66 12.93
N GLY A 44 22.86 -0.83 11.90
CA GLY A 44 23.29 -1.20 10.55
C GLY A 44 22.17 -1.58 9.60
N ASP A 45 20.97 -1.88 10.11
CA ASP A 45 19.81 -2.17 9.27
C ASP A 45 19.44 -0.96 8.39
N LYS A 46 18.76 -1.23 7.28
CA LYS A 46 18.25 -0.20 6.37
C LYS A 46 16.76 0.01 6.62
N VAL A 47 16.36 1.27 6.74
CA VAL A 47 14.96 1.69 6.93
C VAL A 47 14.63 2.80 5.95
N ILE A 48 13.34 3.04 5.73
CA ILE A 48 12.88 4.19 4.94
C ILE A 48 12.73 5.38 5.88
N SER A 49 13.43 6.46 5.56
CA SER A 49 13.39 7.71 6.33
C SER A 49 12.21 8.59 5.91
N GLY A 50 11.92 9.63 6.70
CA GLY A 50 10.81 10.55 6.46
C GLY A 50 10.85 11.34 5.14
N ASN A 51 11.96 11.29 4.39
CA ASN A 51 12.07 11.86 3.04
C ASN A 51 11.88 10.81 1.92
N GLY A 52 11.48 9.58 2.26
CA GLY A 52 11.25 8.50 1.30
C GLY A 52 12.50 7.75 0.82
N ASN A 53 13.68 8.09 1.34
CA ASN A 53 14.94 7.46 0.96
C ASN A 53 15.38 6.41 1.98
N VAL A 54 16.22 5.50 1.54
CA VAL A 54 16.86 4.50 2.42
C VAL A 54 17.86 5.20 3.35
N ALA A 55 17.76 4.92 4.65
CA ALA A 55 18.68 5.36 5.67
C ALA A 55 19.20 4.17 6.47
N LYS A 56 20.42 4.29 7.00
CA LYS A 56 21.02 3.28 7.87
C LYS A 56 20.71 3.59 9.33
N VAL A 57 20.34 2.58 10.10
CA VAL A 57 20.15 2.67 11.55
C VAL A 57 21.51 2.86 12.22
N LEU A 58 21.71 3.99 12.89
CA LEU A 58 22.97 4.34 13.55
C LEU A 58 23.03 3.88 15.00
N GLY A 59 21.88 3.73 15.66
CA GLY A 59 21.81 3.29 17.06
C GLY A 59 20.40 2.83 17.41
N VAL A 60 20.32 1.91 18.37
CA VAL A 60 19.09 1.40 18.97
C VAL A 60 19.21 1.61 20.47
N TYR A 61 18.26 2.34 21.05
CA TYR A 61 18.29 2.75 22.44
C TYR A 61 16.99 2.32 23.15
N PRO A 62 17.01 1.18 23.86
CA PRO A 62 15.87 0.76 24.66
C PRO A 62 15.49 1.83 25.68
N GLN A 63 14.19 2.15 25.77
CA GLN A 63 13.69 3.20 26.67
C GLN A 63 13.00 2.62 27.92
N GLY A 64 12.94 1.29 28.04
CA GLY A 64 12.21 0.62 29.10
C GLY A 64 10.69 0.76 28.95
N GLU A 65 9.99 0.54 30.06
CA GLU A 65 8.53 0.67 30.14
C GLU A 65 8.12 2.15 30.16
N LYS A 66 7.17 2.53 29.29
CA LYS A 66 6.61 3.87 29.21
C LYS A 66 5.11 3.81 28.93
N ASP A 67 4.42 4.85 29.37
CA ASP A 67 3.02 5.07 28.99
C ASP A 67 2.90 5.28 27.48
N ILE A 68 1.94 4.61 26.86
CA ILE A 68 1.70 4.68 25.43
C ILE A 68 0.37 5.40 25.17
N TYR A 69 0.42 6.36 24.27
CA TYR A 69 -0.71 7.12 23.79
C TYR A 69 -1.09 6.67 22.39
N GLU A 70 -2.37 6.51 22.13
CA GLU A 70 -2.91 6.30 20.78
C GLU A 70 -3.34 7.66 20.20
N ILE A 71 -2.75 8.01 19.06
CA ILE A 71 -3.09 9.20 18.30
C ILE A 71 -3.96 8.77 17.12
N THR A 72 -5.14 9.37 17.00
CA THR A 72 -6.02 9.19 15.84
C THR A 72 -5.96 10.45 15.00
N LEU A 73 -5.63 10.30 13.72
CA LEU A 73 -5.62 11.40 12.74
C LEU A 73 -7.01 11.62 12.14
N ASP A 74 -7.20 12.74 11.46
CA ASP A 74 -8.52 13.11 10.89
C ASP A 74 -8.98 12.15 9.78
N ASP A 75 -8.07 11.40 9.16
CA ASP A 75 -8.38 10.34 8.19
C ASP A 75 -8.74 8.99 8.84
N GLY A 76 -8.74 8.93 10.17
CA GLY A 76 -9.01 7.72 10.95
C GLY A 76 -7.81 6.81 11.15
N SER A 77 -6.65 7.13 10.59
CA SER A 77 -5.42 6.38 10.84
C SER A 77 -4.96 6.56 12.28
N LYS A 78 -4.30 5.53 12.82
CA LYS A 78 -3.88 5.48 14.22
C LYS A 78 -2.41 5.14 14.34
N CYS A 79 -1.74 5.79 15.26
CA CYS A 79 -0.40 5.40 15.66
C CYS A 79 -0.26 5.45 17.19
N ARG A 80 0.72 4.70 17.71
CA ARG A 80 0.99 4.62 19.15
C ARG A 80 2.42 5.02 19.43
N CYS A 81 2.61 5.88 20.43
CA CYS A 81 3.93 6.31 20.86
C CYS A 81 3.90 6.80 22.31
N SER A 82 5.08 7.01 22.92
CA SER A 82 5.18 7.67 24.22
C SER A 82 4.92 9.18 24.11
N ASP A 83 4.75 9.84 25.25
CA ASP A 83 4.59 11.29 25.37
C ASP A 83 5.80 12.09 24.90
N GLU A 84 6.99 11.51 24.95
CA GLU A 84 8.26 12.12 24.48
C GLU A 84 8.53 11.92 22.98
N HIS A 85 7.64 11.22 22.25
CA HIS A 85 7.81 11.00 20.84
C HIS A 85 7.79 12.32 20.06
N LEU A 86 8.79 12.52 19.20
CA LEU A 86 8.94 13.74 18.43
C LEU A 86 8.18 13.67 17.11
N TRP A 87 7.37 14.68 16.87
CA TRP A 87 6.59 14.85 15.66
C TRP A 87 7.06 16.05 14.86
N LYS A 88 7.30 15.86 13.56
CA LYS A 88 7.46 16.96 12.61
C LYS A 88 6.09 17.41 12.16
N VAL A 89 5.68 18.59 12.58
CA VAL A 89 4.30 19.12 12.37
C VAL A 89 4.32 20.55 11.88
N GLN A 90 3.18 20.98 11.37
CA GLN A 90 2.86 22.39 11.15
C GLN A 90 1.66 22.79 11.99
N THR A 91 1.73 23.93 12.66
CA THR A 91 0.55 24.59 13.26
C THR A 91 -0.27 25.31 12.20
N ILE A 92 -1.46 25.85 12.58
CA ILE A 92 -2.29 26.67 11.67
C ILE A 92 -1.49 27.88 11.14
N GLU A 93 -0.66 28.51 11.97
CA GLU A 93 0.22 29.61 11.56
C GLU A 93 1.38 29.16 10.67
N ASP A 94 2.00 28.01 10.98
CA ASP A 94 3.13 27.48 10.23
C ASP A 94 2.72 27.10 8.80
N ARG A 95 1.51 26.58 8.60
CA ARG A 95 0.99 26.27 7.25
C ARG A 95 0.97 27.48 6.31
N LYS A 96 0.70 28.68 6.85
CA LYS A 96 0.73 29.93 6.08
C LYS A 96 2.12 30.33 5.63
N SER A 97 3.13 29.99 6.42
CA SER A 97 4.53 30.37 6.19
C SER A 97 5.41 29.22 5.63
N GLY A 98 4.83 28.01 5.47
CA GLY A 98 5.56 26.83 5.03
C GLY A 98 6.59 26.32 6.04
N LYS A 99 6.52 26.75 7.30
CA LYS A 99 7.47 26.35 8.36
C LYS A 99 7.06 25.02 8.99
N TYR A 100 8.02 24.32 9.56
CA TYR A 100 7.84 23.09 10.33
C TYR A 100 8.41 23.24 11.73
N ARG A 101 7.81 22.51 12.66
CA ARG A 101 8.30 22.37 14.04
C ARG A 101 8.51 20.91 14.36
N ILE A 102 9.47 20.64 15.25
CA ILE A 102 9.62 19.34 15.88
C ILE A 102 9.16 19.51 17.33
N VAL A 103 8.11 18.82 17.71
CA VAL A 103 7.50 18.91 19.04
C VAL A 103 7.24 17.50 19.58
N ASP A 104 7.31 17.34 20.89
CA ASP A 104 6.93 16.11 21.56
C ASP A 104 5.40 16.01 21.69
N LEU A 105 4.90 14.77 21.86
CA LEU A 105 3.46 14.54 21.99
C LEU A 105 2.90 15.27 23.23
N LYS A 106 3.62 15.29 24.35
CA LYS A 106 3.18 15.95 25.58
C LYS A 106 2.86 17.42 25.36
N SER A 107 3.67 18.12 24.57
CA SER A 107 3.42 19.53 24.19
C SER A 107 2.20 19.67 23.27
N MET A 108 1.91 18.65 22.46
CA MET A 108 0.76 18.68 21.54
C MET A 108 -0.57 18.42 22.23
N VAL A 109 -0.61 17.52 23.23
CA VAL A 109 -1.85 17.08 23.91
C VAL A 109 -2.66 18.24 24.45
N ASN A 110 -2.03 19.26 25.02
CA ASN A 110 -2.71 20.40 25.62
C ASN A 110 -3.18 21.45 24.61
N ASN A 111 -2.80 21.33 23.33
CA ASN A 111 -3.07 22.34 22.30
C ASN A 111 -3.36 21.71 20.93
N TYR A 112 -3.90 20.49 20.90
CA TYR A 112 -4.16 19.78 19.63
C TYR A 112 -5.36 20.37 18.85
N ARG A 113 -6.23 21.12 19.52
CA ARG A 113 -7.36 21.83 18.90
C ARG A 113 -7.32 23.33 19.19
N ARG A 114 -7.63 24.12 18.17
CA ARG A 114 -7.83 25.56 18.26
C ARG A 114 -9.09 25.94 17.48
N ASN A 115 -10.06 26.54 18.15
CA ASN A 115 -11.34 26.93 17.53
C ASN A 115 -12.03 25.80 16.77
N LEU A 116 -12.16 24.62 17.38
CA LEU A 116 -12.75 23.41 16.81
C LEU A 116 -11.99 22.78 15.62
N GLN A 117 -10.85 23.33 15.23
CA GLN A 117 -9.99 22.80 14.17
C GLN A 117 -8.75 22.10 14.75
N SER A 118 -8.23 21.11 14.03
CA SER A 118 -6.94 20.50 14.36
C SER A 118 -5.83 21.53 14.24
N ASN A 119 -5.11 21.78 15.35
CA ASN A 119 -4.02 22.76 15.37
C ASN A 119 -2.79 22.26 14.63
N TYR A 120 -2.54 20.96 14.69
CA TYR A 120 -1.37 20.34 14.07
C TYR A 120 -1.75 19.58 12.82
N SER A 121 -0.88 19.63 11.82
CA SER A 121 -0.92 18.78 10.64
C SER A 121 0.42 18.11 10.43
N ILE A 122 0.38 16.89 9.90
CA ILE A 122 1.53 16.08 9.52
C ILE A 122 1.50 15.96 8.00
N ASP A 123 2.68 16.09 7.37
CA ASP A 123 2.76 15.90 5.92
C ASP A 123 2.46 14.45 5.54
N TYR A 124 1.92 14.27 4.36
CA TYR A 124 1.88 12.96 3.73
C TYR A 124 3.29 12.44 3.48
N ILE A 125 3.42 11.13 3.47
CA ILE A 125 4.69 10.48 3.15
C ILE A 125 5.07 10.89 1.72
N PRO A 126 6.30 11.38 1.49
CA PRO A 126 6.77 11.64 0.14
C PRO A 126 6.91 10.32 -0.63
N LYS A 127 7.04 10.42 -1.95
CA LYS A 127 7.35 9.26 -2.79
C LYS A 127 8.51 8.44 -2.19
N ILE A 128 8.28 7.14 -2.00
CA ILE A 128 9.29 6.22 -1.48
C ILE A 128 10.09 5.65 -2.65
N ASN A 129 11.41 5.68 -2.53
CA ASN A 129 12.33 5.15 -3.52
C ASN A 129 12.83 3.76 -3.09
N PHE A 130 12.08 2.72 -3.47
CA PHE A 130 12.56 1.35 -3.34
C PHE A 130 13.50 1.00 -4.50
N SER A 131 14.37 0.01 -4.28
CA SER A 131 15.26 -0.52 -5.31
C SER A 131 14.49 -1.35 -6.35
N GLU A 132 15.03 -1.39 -7.56
CA GLU A 132 14.56 -2.28 -8.62
C GLU A 132 14.62 -3.75 -8.16
N LYS A 133 13.58 -4.51 -8.50
CA LYS A 133 13.49 -5.95 -8.22
C LYS A 133 13.22 -6.70 -9.53
N LYS A 134 13.80 -7.87 -9.65
CA LYS A 134 13.50 -8.78 -10.77
C LYS A 134 12.12 -9.39 -10.55
N LEU A 135 11.12 -8.88 -11.25
CA LEU A 135 9.74 -9.33 -11.16
C LEU A 135 9.47 -10.46 -12.16
N GLU A 136 8.77 -11.50 -11.73
CA GLU A 136 8.47 -12.68 -12.56
C GLU A 136 7.39 -12.42 -13.61
N ILE A 137 6.47 -11.51 -13.33
CA ILE A 137 5.35 -11.12 -14.21
C ILE A 137 5.46 -9.62 -14.42
N HIS A 138 5.22 -9.17 -15.64
CA HIS A 138 5.17 -7.73 -15.93
C HIS A 138 4.14 -7.06 -14.97
N PRO A 139 4.51 -5.97 -14.26
CA PRO A 139 3.66 -5.37 -13.22
C PRO A 139 2.25 -5.03 -13.70
N TYR A 140 2.11 -4.44 -14.88
CA TYR A 140 0.80 -4.14 -15.46
C TYR A 140 -0.05 -5.41 -15.63
N LEU A 141 0.54 -6.48 -16.17
CA LEU A 141 -0.17 -7.75 -16.37
C LEU A 141 -0.64 -8.33 -15.05
N LEU A 142 0.23 -8.32 -14.02
CA LEU A 142 -0.15 -8.78 -12.69
C LEU A 142 -1.28 -7.93 -12.10
N GLY A 143 -1.19 -6.60 -12.20
CA GLY A 143 -2.23 -5.69 -11.73
C GLY A 143 -3.58 -5.96 -12.40
N TYR A 144 -3.59 -6.12 -13.72
CA TYR A 144 -4.80 -6.43 -14.47
C TYR A 144 -5.40 -7.79 -14.05
N LEU A 145 -4.57 -8.82 -13.88
CA LEU A 145 -5.03 -10.15 -13.44
C LEU A 145 -5.51 -10.15 -11.99
N LEU A 146 -4.99 -9.29 -11.13
CA LEU A 146 -5.48 -9.14 -9.75
C LEU A 146 -6.88 -8.55 -9.70
N GLY A 147 -7.27 -7.67 -10.63
CA GLY A 147 -8.64 -7.22 -10.79
C GLY A 147 -9.47 -8.28 -11.53
N ASP A 148 -9.51 -8.21 -12.84
CA ASP A 148 -10.38 -9.00 -13.72
C ASP A 148 -9.86 -10.40 -14.08
N GLY A 149 -8.69 -10.81 -13.56
CA GLY A 149 -8.12 -12.11 -13.88
C GLY A 149 -8.78 -13.28 -13.14
N CYS A 150 -8.85 -14.42 -13.82
CA CYS A 150 -9.19 -15.72 -13.25
C CYS A 150 -8.00 -16.67 -13.37
N PHE A 151 -7.43 -17.09 -12.26
CA PHE A 151 -6.33 -18.06 -12.17
C PHE A 151 -6.63 -19.17 -11.15
N LYS A 152 -7.92 -19.43 -10.93
CA LYS A 152 -8.41 -20.49 -10.03
C LYS A 152 -8.36 -21.86 -10.69
N THR A 153 -8.41 -21.91 -12.02
CA THR A 153 -8.39 -23.12 -12.83
C THR A 153 -7.06 -23.25 -13.59
N LYS A 154 -6.89 -24.34 -14.34
CA LYS A 154 -5.70 -24.56 -15.18
C LYS A 154 -5.48 -23.46 -16.24
N ASN A 155 -6.53 -22.79 -16.64
CA ASN A 155 -6.50 -21.71 -17.62
C ASN A 155 -6.48 -20.36 -16.89
N ILE A 156 -5.47 -19.55 -17.20
CA ILE A 156 -5.41 -18.17 -16.75
C ILE A 156 -6.20 -17.35 -17.76
N GLY A 157 -7.22 -16.65 -17.31
CA GLY A 157 -8.09 -15.86 -18.16
C GLY A 157 -8.37 -14.49 -17.59
N PHE A 158 -8.90 -13.62 -18.43
CA PHE A 158 -9.37 -12.29 -18.04
C PHE A 158 -10.56 -11.88 -18.90
N ALA A 159 -11.30 -10.88 -18.46
CA ALA A 159 -12.43 -10.32 -19.19
C ALA A 159 -12.18 -8.83 -19.50
N THR A 160 -12.50 -8.42 -20.73
CA THR A 160 -12.51 -7.01 -21.10
C THR A 160 -13.35 -6.78 -22.35
N ALA A 161 -13.97 -5.61 -22.43
CA ALA A 161 -14.60 -5.11 -23.66
C ALA A 161 -13.62 -4.26 -24.51
N ASP A 162 -12.51 -3.83 -23.90
CA ASP A 162 -11.54 -2.92 -24.51
C ASP A 162 -10.44 -3.69 -25.25
N ILE A 163 -10.40 -3.50 -26.55
CA ILE A 163 -9.41 -4.15 -27.41
C ILE A 163 -7.99 -3.60 -27.20
N GLU A 164 -7.85 -2.35 -26.75
CA GLU A 164 -6.54 -1.74 -26.49
C GLU A 164 -5.85 -2.44 -25.33
N ILE A 165 -6.62 -2.83 -24.31
CA ILE A 165 -6.12 -3.64 -23.17
C ILE A 165 -5.63 -5.00 -23.65
N VAL A 166 -6.39 -5.66 -24.55
CA VAL A 166 -5.99 -6.96 -25.12
C VAL A 166 -4.65 -6.83 -25.85
N GLU A 167 -4.49 -5.80 -26.70
CA GLU A 167 -3.25 -5.58 -27.43
C GLU A 167 -2.09 -5.19 -26.51
N LYS A 168 -2.33 -4.42 -25.46
CA LYS A 168 -1.34 -4.11 -24.43
C LYS A 168 -0.86 -5.38 -23.73
N ILE A 169 -1.80 -6.24 -23.30
CA ILE A 169 -1.48 -7.51 -22.64
C ILE A 169 -0.66 -8.42 -23.57
N LYS A 170 -1.03 -8.54 -24.84
CA LYS A 170 -0.26 -9.35 -25.84
C LYS A 170 1.20 -8.94 -25.91
N LYS A 171 1.50 -7.62 -25.84
CA LYS A 171 2.87 -7.10 -25.94
C LYS A 171 3.76 -7.38 -24.75
N ILE A 172 3.15 -7.60 -23.58
CA ILE A 172 3.88 -7.77 -22.30
C ILE A 172 3.79 -9.19 -21.75
N LEU A 173 3.15 -10.12 -22.49
CA LEU A 173 3.15 -11.53 -22.12
C LEU A 173 4.57 -12.10 -22.15
N PRO A 174 4.88 -13.05 -21.26
CA PRO A 174 6.10 -13.82 -21.37
C PRO A 174 6.19 -14.55 -22.72
N ASP A 175 7.41 -14.81 -23.18
CA ASP A 175 7.65 -15.59 -24.40
C ASP A 175 6.85 -16.91 -24.39
N ASN A 176 6.43 -17.36 -25.56
CA ASN A 176 5.63 -18.58 -25.76
C ASN A 176 4.26 -18.54 -25.07
N HIS A 177 3.68 -17.36 -24.88
CA HIS A 177 2.29 -17.21 -24.49
C HIS A 177 1.51 -16.42 -25.55
N GLU A 178 0.23 -16.74 -25.68
CA GLU A 178 -0.70 -16.05 -26.58
C GLU A 178 -2.03 -15.77 -25.89
N VAL A 179 -2.69 -14.70 -26.33
CA VAL A 179 -4.08 -14.41 -25.91
C VAL A 179 -5.04 -15.04 -26.92
N VAL A 180 -5.89 -15.94 -26.44
CA VAL A 180 -6.95 -16.57 -27.22
C VAL A 180 -8.30 -16.04 -26.77
N LYS A 181 -9.14 -15.64 -27.71
CA LYS A 181 -10.51 -15.21 -27.43
C LYS A 181 -11.42 -16.42 -27.25
N ASP A 182 -12.03 -16.55 -26.07
CA ASP A 182 -12.93 -17.66 -25.75
C ASP A 182 -14.42 -17.29 -25.93
N ALA A 183 -14.80 -16.02 -25.65
CA ALA A 183 -16.17 -15.51 -25.80
C ALA A 183 -16.17 -14.02 -26.12
N LYS A 184 -17.35 -13.38 -26.16
CA LYS A 184 -17.51 -11.97 -26.55
C LYS A 184 -16.52 -11.03 -25.84
N TYR A 185 -16.32 -11.21 -24.53
CA TYR A 185 -15.46 -10.38 -23.68
C TYR A 185 -14.45 -11.19 -22.86
N ASN A 186 -14.41 -12.52 -23.03
CA ASN A 186 -13.54 -13.40 -22.27
C ASN A 186 -12.34 -13.84 -23.11
N TYR A 187 -11.17 -13.76 -22.51
CA TYR A 187 -9.89 -14.13 -23.10
C TYR A 187 -9.15 -15.09 -22.17
N ARG A 188 -8.36 -15.97 -22.79
CA ARG A 188 -7.49 -16.91 -22.09
C ARG A 188 -6.06 -16.72 -22.52
N ILE A 189 -5.14 -16.78 -21.57
CA ILE A 189 -3.70 -16.79 -21.81
C ILE A 189 -3.27 -18.26 -21.90
N LYS A 190 -2.83 -18.66 -23.10
CA LYS A 190 -2.37 -20.01 -23.41
C LYS A 190 -0.86 -20.02 -23.51
N SER A 191 -0.22 -21.05 -22.92
CA SER A 191 1.20 -21.31 -23.12
C SER A 191 1.40 -22.23 -24.33
N ASN A 192 2.31 -21.87 -25.22
CA ASN A 192 2.67 -22.67 -26.40
C ASN A 192 3.83 -23.63 -26.13
N ASN A 193 4.37 -23.67 -24.90
CA ASN A 193 5.41 -24.59 -24.47
C ASN A 193 4.80 -25.99 -24.21
N GLY A 194 4.72 -26.82 -25.27
CA GLY A 194 4.43 -28.24 -25.18
C GLY A 194 2.99 -28.63 -24.74
N SER A 195 2.39 -29.55 -25.45
CA SER A 195 1.03 -30.09 -25.19
C SER A 195 1.05 -31.41 -24.40
N GLY A 196 1.98 -31.59 -23.45
CA GLY A 196 2.08 -32.80 -22.63
C GLY A 196 1.36 -32.70 -21.27
N ARG A 197 0.84 -33.85 -20.76
CA ARG A 197 0.35 -33.94 -19.38
C ARG A 197 1.46 -33.50 -18.41
N GLY A 198 1.24 -32.40 -17.67
CA GLY A 198 2.16 -31.91 -16.65
C GLY A 198 2.96 -30.65 -17.00
N HIS A 199 2.99 -30.19 -18.25
CA HIS A 199 3.65 -28.93 -18.60
C HIS A 199 2.86 -27.73 -18.09
N LYS A 200 3.49 -26.95 -17.21
CA LYS A 200 2.98 -25.66 -16.70
C LYS A 200 3.65 -24.55 -17.49
N GLY A 201 2.87 -23.62 -18.03
CA GLY A 201 3.41 -22.40 -18.64
C GLY A 201 4.12 -21.53 -17.60
N ILE A 202 5.08 -20.72 -18.04
CA ILE A 202 5.88 -19.82 -17.17
C ILE A 202 4.97 -18.93 -16.33
N LEU A 203 3.96 -18.30 -16.93
CA LEU A 203 3.02 -17.43 -16.21
C LEU A 203 2.31 -18.16 -15.06
N ARG A 204 1.93 -19.42 -15.28
CA ARG A 204 1.32 -20.21 -14.21
C ARG A 204 2.32 -20.53 -13.08
N LEU A 205 3.55 -20.92 -13.42
CA LEU A 205 4.60 -21.16 -12.42
C LEU A 205 4.87 -19.90 -11.61
N SER A 206 4.96 -18.75 -12.24
CA SER A 206 5.14 -17.47 -11.55
C SER A 206 3.98 -17.16 -10.61
N LEU A 207 2.72 -17.38 -11.02
CA LEU A 207 1.57 -17.21 -10.13
C LEU A 207 1.57 -18.21 -8.96
N GLU A 208 2.03 -19.46 -9.18
CA GLU A 208 2.22 -20.46 -8.11
C GLU A 208 3.32 -20.01 -7.13
N ASN A 209 4.47 -19.54 -7.61
CA ASN A 209 5.57 -19.02 -6.79
C ASN A 209 5.16 -17.78 -5.96
N LEU A 210 4.34 -16.92 -6.55
CA LEU A 210 3.79 -15.73 -5.87
C LEU A 210 2.65 -16.05 -4.89
N GLY A 211 2.24 -17.32 -4.79
CA GLY A 211 1.14 -17.74 -3.92
C GLY A 211 -0.24 -17.28 -4.38
N LEU A 212 -0.37 -16.87 -5.65
CA LEU A 212 -1.62 -16.32 -6.20
C LEU A 212 -2.46 -17.37 -6.92
N PHE A 213 -1.84 -18.41 -7.49
CA PHE A 213 -2.55 -19.44 -8.26
C PHE A 213 -3.54 -20.20 -7.38
N GLY A 214 -4.76 -20.36 -7.88
CA GLY A 214 -5.84 -21.06 -7.16
C GLY A 214 -6.65 -20.16 -6.22
N LEU A 215 -6.24 -18.92 -5.98
CA LEU A 215 -6.96 -18.00 -5.11
C LEU A 215 -8.32 -17.60 -5.71
N SER A 216 -9.28 -17.42 -4.82
CA SER A 216 -10.55 -16.76 -5.15
C SER A 216 -10.37 -15.24 -5.09
N SER A 217 -11.31 -14.50 -5.69
CA SER A 217 -11.29 -13.03 -5.67
C SER A 217 -11.26 -12.43 -4.25
N HIS A 218 -11.79 -13.13 -3.24
CA HIS A 218 -11.74 -12.69 -1.83
C HIS A 218 -10.34 -12.72 -1.21
N ASN A 219 -9.44 -13.57 -1.74
CA ASN A 219 -8.14 -13.84 -1.15
C ASN A 219 -6.98 -13.26 -1.97
N LYS A 220 -7.26 -12.54 -3.05
CA LYS A 220 -6.24 -11.87 -3.85
C LYS A 220 -5.51 -10.83 -3.02
N PHE A 221 -4.21 -10.69 -3.26
CA PHE A 221 -3.31 -9.72 -2.61
C PHE A 221 -2.19 -9.33 -3.57
N ILE A 222 -1.49 -8.25 -3.28
CA ILE A 222 -0.28 -7.86 -4.02
C ILE A 222 0.93 -8.48 -3.30
N PRO A 223 1.74 -9.33 -3.98
CA PRO A 223 2.95 -9.89 -3.37
C PRO A 223 3.96 -8.80 -2.96
N ASP A 224 4.63 -8.99 -1.83
CA ASP A 224 5.55 -8.00 -1.25
C ASP A 224 6.65 -7.55 -2.21
N MET A 225 7.13 -8.43 -3.09
CA MET A 225 8.12 -8.06 -4.09
C MET A 225 7.63 -7.01 -5.08
N TYR A 226 6.30 -6.89 -5.29
CA TYR A 226 5.67 -5.85 -6.10
C TYR A 226 5.33 -4.61 -5.28
N LEU A 227 4.84 -4.79 -4.04
CA LEU A 227 4.54 -3.67 -3.12
C LEU A 227 5.79 -2.80 -2.88
N TYR A 228 6.95 -3.44 -2.72
CA TYR A 228 8.22 -2.78 -2.39
C TYR A 228 9.20 -2.80 -3.57
N SER A 229 8.68 -2.72 -4.81
CA SER A 229 9.47 -2.58 -6.03
C SER A 229 9.73 -1.10 -6.36
N ASP A 230 10.53 -0.86 -7.38
CA ASP A 230 10.83 0.49 -7.88
C ASP A 230 9.57 1.26 -8.30
N HIS A 231 9.73 2.56 -8.56
CA HIS A 231 8.64 3.47 -8.85
C HIS A 231 7.83 3.07 -10.10
N GLU A 232 8.54 2.75 -11.19
CA GLU A 232 7.88 2.43 -12.47
C GLU A 232 7.10 1.13 -12.37
N SER A 233 7.66 0.13 -11.72
CA SER A 233 6.98 -1.15 -11.47
C SER A 233 5.69 -0.97 -10.66
N ARG A 234 5.69 -0.12 -9.62
CA ARG A 234 4.50 0.17 -8.83
C ARG A 234 3.46 0.98 -9.61
N ILE A 235 3.88 1.92 -10.46
CA ILE A 235 2.99 2.68 -11.34
C ILE A 235 2.33 1.74 -12.35
N GLU A 236 3.10 0.86 -13.00
CA GLU A 236 2.55 -0.08 -13.97
C GLU A 236 1.58 -1.09 -13.32
N LEU A 237 1.90 -1.55 -12.10
CA LEU A 237 0.99 -2.40 -11.33
C LEU A 237 -0.33 -1.67 -11.02
N LEU A 238 -0.26 -0.42 -10.55
CA LEU A 238 -1.44 0.39 -10.25
C LEU A 238 -2.26 0.67 -11.51
N ARG A 239 -1.61 0.94 -12.66
CA ARG A 239 -2.30 1.09 -13.95
C ARG A 239 -3.10 -0.16 -14.32
N GLY A 240 -2.49 -1.35 -14.18
CA GLY A 240 -3.19 -2.60 -14.46
C GLY A 240 -4.41 -2.83 -13.55
N LEU A 241 -4.29 -2.51 -12.25
CA LEU A 241 -5.37 -2.58 -11.29
C LEU A 241 -6.51 -1.60 -11.62
N LEU A 242 -6.17 -0.36 -11.99
CA LEU A 242 -7.18 0.65 -12.33
C LEU A 242 -7.83 0.40 -13.69
N ASP A 243 -7.12 -0.14 -14.66
CA ASP A 243 -7.67 -0.52 -15.99
C ASP A 243 -8.62 -1.72 -15.88
N SER A 244 -8.55 -2.51 -14.79
CA SER A 244 -9.46 -3.64 -14.53
C SER A 244 -10.68 -3.23 -13.68
N ASP A 245 -10.45 -2.91 -12.40
CA ASP A 245 -11.50 -2.66 -11.39
C ASP A 245 -11.55 -1.18 -10.95
N GLY A 246 -10.93 -0.29 -11.72
CA GLY A 246 -10.92 1.15 -11.45
C GLY A 246 -12.05 1.90 -12.14
N SER A 247 -12.42 3.03 -11.57
CA SER A 247 -13.32 4.01 -12.18
C SER A 247 -12.87 5.42 -11.83
N VAL A 248 -13.11 6.36 -12.76
CA VAL A 248 -12.83 7.78 -12.52
C VAL A 248 -14.09 8.45 -12.01
N CYS A 249 -13.99 9.24 -10.94
CA CYS A 249 -15.12 10.02 -10.45
C CYS A 249 -15.59 11.02 -11.52
N SER A 250 -16.89 11.33 -11.53
CA SER A 250 -17.54 12.16 -12.57
C SER A 250 -16.88 13.52 -12.79
N ASN A 251 -16.21 14.06 -11.79
CA ASN A 251 -15.49 15.35 -11.86
C ASN A 251 -14.00 15.22 -12.26
N GLY A 252 -13.52 13.99 -12.54
CA GLY A 252 -12.14 13.75 -12.93
C GLY A 252 -11.07 13.95 -11.84
N THR A 253 -11.48 14.29 -10.60
CA THR A 253 -10.52 14.64 -9.53
C THR A 253 -10.04 13.47 -8.70
N ALA A 254 -10.68 12.31 -8.83
CA ALA A 254 -10.34 11.10 -8.07
C ALA A 254 -10.58 9.85 -8.91
N ALA A 255 -9.85 8.79 -8.60
CA ALA A 255 -10.13 7.45 -9.08
C ALA A 255 -10.60 6.57 -7.91
N GLU A 256 -11.48 5.63 -8.19
CA GLU A 256 -11.96 4.64 -7.25
C GLU A 256 -11.54 3.25 -7.72
N PHE A 257 -11.05 2.44 -6.82
CA PHE A 257 -10.77 1.03 -7.04
C PHE A 257 -11.67 0.19 -6.14
N THR A 258 -12.32 -0.81 -6.69
CA THR A 258 -13.28 -1.64 -5.94
C THR A 258 -12.83 -3.08 -5.89
N SER A 259 -12.76 -3.67 -4.70
CA SER A 259 -12.44 -5.10 -4.53
C SER A 259 -13.25 -5.74 -3.43
N ILE A 260 -13.55 -7.03 -3.58
CA ILE A 260 -14.09 -7.87 -2.50
C ILE A 260 -12.99 -8.40 -1.59
N SER A 261 -11.72 -8.32 -1.98
CA SER A 261 -10.58 -8.61 -1.12
C SER A 261 -10.18 -7.37 -0.32
N LYS A 262 -10.38 -7.43 1.00
CA LYS A 262 -9.92 -6.36 1.92
C LYS A 262 -8.40 -6.19 1.85
N LYS A 263 -7.67 -7.31 1.73
CA LYS A 263 -6.21 -7.28 1.62
C LYS A 263 -5.76 -6.57 0.34
N LEU A 264 -6.34 -6.93 -0.81
CA LEU A 264 -6.01 -6.29 -2.08
C LEU A 264 -6.31 -4.78 -2.04
N ALA A 265 -7.46 -4.37 -1.49
CA ALA A 265 -7.80 -2.96 -1.37
C ALA A 265 -6.82 -2.19 -0.46
N SER A 266 -6.38 -2.81 0.66
CA SER A 266 -5.34 -2.24 1.52
C SER A 266 -4.00 -2.14 0.80
N ASP A 267 -3.59 -3.18 0.06
CA ASP A 267 -2.35 -3.19 -0.71
C ASP A 267 -2.31 -2.10 -1.78
N VAL A 268 -3.46 -1.86 -2.45
CA VAL A 268 -3.58 -0.76 -3.42
C VAL A 268 -3.43 0.60 -2.73
N ALA A 269 -3.99 0.78 -1.51
CA ALA A 269 -3.78 1.99 -0.74
C ALA A 269 -2.28 2.18 -0.39
N ASP A 270 -1.61 1.11 0.02
CA ASP A 270 -0.17 1.14 0.34
C ASP A 270 0.67 1.52 -0.90
N ILE A 271 0.33 1.00 -2.09
CA ILE A 271 0.96 1.42 -3.36
C ILE A 271 0.77 2.94 -3.57
N VAL A 272 -0.47 3.43 -3.47
CA VAL A 272 -0.77 4.86 -3.68
C VAL A 272 0.00 5.73 -2.68
N HIS A 273 0.00 5.37 -1.39
CA HIS A 273 0.75 6.10 -0.36
C HIS A 273 2.26 6.08 -0.65
N SER A 274 2.80 4.92 -1.03
CA SER A 274 4.22 4.79 -1.34
C SER A 274 4.67 5.57 -2.59
N LEU A 275 3.73 5.92 -3.47
CA LEU A 275 3.93 6.80 -4.61
C LEU A 275 3.76 8.29 -4.28
N GLY A 276 3.46 8.62 -3.02
CA GLY A 276 3.23 10.00 -2.54
C GLY A 276 1.80 10.49 -2.75
N GLY A 277 0.87 9.59 -3.11
CA GLY A 277 -0.56 9.88 -3.22
C GLY A 277 -1.30 9.72 -1.89
N TYR A 278 -2.58 10.06 -1.91
CA TYR A 278 -3.48 9.81 -0.78
C TYR A 278 -4.59 8.84 -1.19
N ALA A 279 -4.85 7.85 -0.35
CA ALA A 279 -5.92 6.90 -0.52
C ALA A 279 -6.65 6.66 0.81
N SER A 280 -7.96 6.53 0.76
CA SER A 280 -8.78 6.11 1.90
C SER A 280 -9.52 4.82 1.58
N VAL A 281 -9.51 3.88 2.52
CA VAL A 281 -10.18 2.58 2.36
C VAL A 281 -11.51 2.62 3.10
N ASN A 282 -12.61 2.40 2.38
CA ASN A 282 -13.95 2.35 2.94
C ASN A 282 -14.61 1.00 2.66
N THR A 283 -15.35 0.48 3.62
CA THR A 283 -16.11 -0.76 3.46
C THR A 283 -17.60 -0.44 3.38
N LYS A 284 -18.24 -0.90 2.31
CA LYS A 284 -19.70 -0.78 2.14
C LYS A 284 -20.34 -2.16 2.15
N LYS A 285 -21.32 -2.35 3.01
CA LYS A 285 -22.17 -3.54 2.98
C LYS A 285 -23.16 -3.41 1.82
N ILE A 286 -23.18 -4.39 0.93
CA ILE A 286 -24.15 -4.47 -0.14
C ILE A 286 -25.20 -5.51 0.27
N SER A 287 -26.38 -5.05 0.64
CA SER A 287 -27.53 -5.95 0.81
C SER A 287 -28.09 -6.28 -0.57
N ARG A 288 -27.79 -7.45 -1.11
CA ARG A 288 -28.66 -8.12 -2.06
C ARG A 288 -29.43 -9.18 -1.27
N ARG A 289 -30.73 -9.25 -1.49
CA ARG A 289 -31.60 -10.27 -0.92
C ARG A 289 -30.94 -11.64 -1.06
N GLU A 290 -30.33 -12.19 -0.02
CA GLU A 290 -29.80 -13.55 0.14
C GLU A 290 -28.30 -13.79 0.29
N LYS A 291 -27.40 -12.82 0.20
CA LYS A 291 -26.00 -13.00 0.69
C LYS A 291 -25.40 -11.66 1.07
N GLU A 292 -24.99 -11.50 2.33
CA GLU A 292 -24.17 -10.37 2.80
C GLU A 292 -22.77 -10.48 2.17
N ASN A 293 -22.55 -9.76 1.07
CA ASN A 293 -21.21 -9.57 0.53
C ASN A 293 -20.75 -8.15 0.89
N GLU A 294 -19.67 -8.07 1.67
CA GLU A 294 -18.97 -6.80 1.89
C GLU A 294 -18.09 -6.50 0.67
N LYS A 295 -18.25 -5.32 0.07
CA LYS A 295 -17.29 -4.79 -0.91
C LYS A 295 -16.48 -3.67 -0.25
N THR A 296 -15.18 -3.73 -0.41
CA THR A 296 -14.28 -2.69 0.05
C THR A 296 -13.99 -1.73 -1.10
N TYR A 297 -14.21 -0.45 -0.87
CA TYR A 297 -13.97 0.62 -1.83
C TYR A 297 -12.76 1.42 -1.40
N LEU A 298 -11.85 1.66 -2.32
CA LEU A 298 -10.73 2.57 -2.14
C LEU A 298 -11.01 3.85 -2.93
N ASN A 299 -11.10 4.98 -2.25
CA ASN A 299 -11.15 6.28 -2.89
C ASN A 299 -9.72 6.86 -2.93
N VAL A 300 -9.15 6.93 -4.11
CA VAL A 300 -7.87 7.62 -4.36
C VAL A 300 -8.17 9.07 -4.70
N LYS A 301 -7.90 9.98 -3.78
CA LYS A 301 -7.98 11.42 -4.05
C LYS A 301 -6.58 11.94 -4.40
N ASN A 302 -6.45 12.49 -5.57
CA ASN A 302 -5.25 13.22 -5.94
C ASN A 302 -5.38 14.64 -5.38
N TYR A 303 -4.83 14.88 -4.19
CA TYR A 303 -4.58 16.24 -3.75
C TYR A 303 -3.37 16.74 -4.55
N GLY A 304 -3.67 17.34 -5.71
CA GLY A 304 -2.66 18.03 -6.48
C GLY A 304 -1.81 18.89 -5.55
N ALA A 305 -0.50 18.78 -5.69
CA ALA A 305 0.42 19.69 -5.03
C ALA A 305 -0.05 21.11 -5.29
N THR A 306 -0.64 21.75 -4.31
CA THR A 306 -0.85 23.18 -4.34
C THR A 306 0.51 23.83 -4.40
N ARG A 307 0.73 24.53 -5.52
CA ARG A 307 1.90 25.39 -5.80
C ARG A 307 2.14 26.39 -4.68
#